data_6bf12f837bd058da0359bb3e1e7db3f4
#
_entry.id   6bf12f837bd058da0359bb3e1e7db3f4
#
_cell.length_a   1.000
_cell.length_b   1.000
_cell.length_c   1.000
_cell.angle_alpha   90.00
_cell.angle_beta   90.00
_cell.angle_gamma   90.00
#
_symmetry.space_group_name_H-M   'P 1'
#
loop_
_entity.id
_entity.type
_entity.pdbx_description
1 polymer ?
#
loop_
_entity_poly.entity_id
_entity_poly.type
_entity_poly.pdbx_seq_one_letter_code
_entity_poly.pdbx_strand_id
1 'polypeptide(L)'
;MSFKVPRYFANIATVSLVSALQITAIANVQAKPPSQVKYSVARQENTKPRESLVLPYAFSTDDLGTVIGVGAMATGLYQKQMTIGGTVYGGGDTKGFGLSLWNYRILDSERFFFSAIAMMGEFPLLRAYSPLPGDVSATPRAGSNDSSFDDFIQASGSSNWWEVKLEYVLPWGSAQKQSMASYQLQGGLLIDDVQQADWNPFKTGTSILIARQFNRYQQYRSEEGELAGAVHGLELGLLYDNTDFPVNPSQGSSQYIAFSYNPQWLESKERWSFIEIEASKYFSLGATSFAKQNIIAVNAWLGYSPSWQDTLDDAGNSLVSNNAPFLEGATLGGMYRLRGYRQNRFHDKAVIYATAEYRMTLDYNPIADVRWLKFLNLDWLQAVLYVEGGRVSPTFHRDTLFSDWKADVGVSLRALTAGIVVRLDFTRSNEGTSTWLMVGQPF
;
A
#
# COMPACT_ATOMS: atom_id res chain seq x y z
N MET A 1 23.76 27.02 -25.81
CA MET A 1 24.71 26.20 -25.02
C MET A 1 24.11 24.82 -24.82
N SER A 2 24.66 23.81 -25.51
CA SER A 2 24.16 22.44 -25.46
C SER A 2 24.81 21.73 -24.27
N PHE A 3 24.03 21.46 -23.22
CA PHE A 3 24.47 20.63 -22.11
C PHE A 3 24.47 19.17 -22.54
N LYS A 4 25.64 18.58 -22.73
CA LYS A 4 25.81 17.12 -22.88
C LYS A 4 25.65 16.49 -21.48
N VAL A 5 24.53 15.80 -21.26
CA VAL A 5 24.32 14.97 -20.06
C VAL A 5 25.28 13.78 -20.12
N PRO A 6 26.07 13.49 -19.08
CA PRO A 6 27.00 12.36 -19.07
C PRO A 6 26.25 11.04 -19.20
N ARG A 7 26.75 10.13 -20.01
CA ARG A 7 26.20 8.77 -20.26
C ARG A 7 26.00 7.90 -19.00
N TYR A 8 26.54 8.28 -17.86
CA TYR A 8 26.41 7.57 -16.60
C TYR A 8 25.00 7.63 -15.98
N PHE A 9 24.22 8.68 -16.20
CA PHE A 9 22.86 8.79 -15.69
C PHE A 9 21.84 7.89 -16.44
N ALA A 10 22.12 7.53 -17.69
CA ALA A 10 21.23 6.69 -18.46
C ALA A 10 21.20 5.22 -17.98
N ASN A 11 22.32 4.72 -17.41
CA ASN A 11 22.41 3.35 -16.92
C ASN A 11 21.74 3.15 -15.54
N ILE A 12 21.69 4.17 -14.70
CA ILE A 12 21.04 4.09 -13.37
C ILE A 12 19.52 4.14 -13.52
N ALA A 13 19.01 4.97 -14.43
CA ALA A 13 17.57 5.06 -14.68
C ALA A 13 16.97 3.78 -15.28
N THR A 14 17.75 3.03 -16.07
CA THR A 14 17.28 1.79 -16.73
C THR A 14 17.11 0.62 -15.77
N VAL A 15 17.97 0.52 -14.75
CA VAL A 15 17.89 -0.52 -13.72
C VAL A 15 16.73 -0.26 -12.74
N SER A 16 16.42 1.02 -12.47
CA SER A 16 15.41 1.40 -11.48
C SER A 16 13.96 1.26 -11.94
N LEU A 17 13.66 1.42 -13.24
CA LEU A 17 12.29 1.35 -13.76
C LEU A 17 11.76 -0.09 -13.95
N VAL A 18 12.65 -1.05 -14.06
CA VAL A 18 12.32 -2.47 -14.26
C VAL A 18 11.88 -3.16 -12.97
N SER A 19 12.22 -2.60 -11.81
CA SER A 19 11.98 -3.21 -10.49
C SER A 19 10.58 -2.95 -9.90
N ALA A 20 9.77 -2.09 -10.50
CA ALA A 20 8.56 -1.55 -9.87
C ALA A 20 7.35 -2.49 -9.77
N LEU A 21 7.27 -3.54 -10.59
CA LEU A 21 6.11 -4.44 -10.57
C LEU A 21 6.13 -5.47 -9.42
N GLN A 22 7.17 -5.49 -8.61
CA GLN A 22 7.42 -6.60 -7.71
C GLN A 22 7.26 -6.36 -6.23
N ILE A 23 7.46 -5.15 -5.78
CA ILE A 23 7.45 -4.88 -4.34
C ILE A 23 6.04 -5.06 -3.76
N THR A 24 5.02 -4.94 -4.60
CA THR A 24 3.65 -5.36 -4.22
C THR A 24 3.51 -6.86 -3.95
N ALA A 25 4.43 -7.68 -4.44
CA ALA A 25 4.38 -9.13 -4.27
C ALA A 25 4.99 -9.62 -2.94
N ILE A 26 5.96 -8.88 -2.40
CA ILE A 26 6.68 -9.22 -1.16
C ILE A 26 6.13 -8.40 0.01
N ALA A 27 5.56 -7.24 -0.29
CA ALA A 27 4.98 -6.38 0.70
C ALA A 27 3.71 -6.99 1.28
N ASN A 28 3.79 -7.36 2.50
CA ASN A 28 2.63 -7.50 3.36
C ASN A 28 1.92 -6.14 3.40
N VAL A 29 0.81 -6.08 2.74
CA VAL A 29 0.13 -4.86 2.36
C VAL A 29 -0.55 -4.24 3.57
N GLN A 30 -0.01 -3.17 4.11
CA GLN A 30 -0.60 -2.47 5.24
C GLN A 30 -1.34 -1.18 4.92
N ALA A 31 -1.05 -0.53 3.81
CA ALA A 31 -1.89 0.56 3.33
C ALA A 31 -2.32 0.21 1.91
N LYS A 32 -3.40 -0.52 1.82
CA LYS A 32 -4.05 -0.83 0.55
C LYS A 32 -4.90 0.37 0.15
N PRO A 33 -4.97 0.72 -1.12
CA PRO A 33 -6.14 1.47 -1.54
C PRO A 33 -7.36 0.69 -1.09
N PRO A 34 -8.23 1.26 -0.25
CA PRO A 34 -9.35 0.53 0.34
C PRO A 34 -10.29 -0.04 -0.74
N SER A 35 -10.37 0.58 -1.91
CA SER A 35 -11.19 0.12 -3.03
C SER A 35 -10.41 0.03 -4.33
N GLN A 36 -10.49 -1.13 -4.99
CA GLN A 36 -9.94 -1.34 -6.32
C GLN A 36 -10.87 -0.79 -7.42
N VAL A 37 -12.17 -0.78 -7.19
CA VAL A 37 -13.17 -0.21 -8.11
C VAL A 37 -12.88 1.24 -8.41
N LYS A 38 -12.48 2.01 -7.41
CA LYS A 38 -12.09 3.40 -7.53
C LYS A 38 -11.01 3.65 -8.60
N TYR A 39 -10.07 2.72 -8.75
CA TYR A 39 -8.94 2.85 -9.69
C TYR A 39 -9.27 2.34 -11.10
N SER A 40 -10.20 1.41 -11.25
CA SER A 40 -10.55 0.84 -12.56
C SER A 40 -11.30 1.81 -13.47
N VAL A 41 -11.76 2.88 -12.90
CA VAL A 41 -12.70 3.83 -13.49
C VAL A 41 -12.02 4.94 -14.29
N ALA A 42 -10.73 5.18 -14.05
CA ALA A 42 -9.96 6.23 -14.68
C ALA A 42 -9.57 5.83 -16.12
N ARG A 43 -10.41 6.15 -17.12
CA ARG A 43 -10.08 5.88 -18.52
C ARG A 43 -10.38 7.07 -19.42
N GLN A 44 -9.47 7.28 -20.34
CA GLN A 44 -9.65 8.13 -21.50
C GLN A 44 -10.67 7.48 -22.45
N GLU A 45 -11.66 8.20 -22.94
CA GLU A 45 -12.67 7.69 -23.89
C GLU A 45 -12.09 7.11 -25.18
N ASN A 46 -10.87 7.49 -25.54
CA ASN A 46 -10.19 7.12 -26.79
C ASN A 46 -9.07 6.09 -26.62
N THR A 47 -8.89 5.47 -25.45
CA THR A 47 -7.85 4.44 -25.27
C THR A 47 -8.33 3.08 -25.80
N LYS A 48 -7.39 2.31 -26.34
CA LYS A 48 -7.63 0.96 -26.83
C LYS A 48 -8.32 0.13 -25.74
N PRO A 49 -9.33 -0.69 -26.08
CA PRO A 49 -10.14 -1.43 -25.09
C PRO A 49 -9.33 -2.48 -24.31
N ARG A 50 -8.09 -2.72 -24.70
CA ARG A 50 -7.21 -3.70 -24.08
C ARG A 50 -5.82 -3.13 -23.87
N GLU A 51 -5.42 -3.02 -22.62
CA GLU A 51 -4.07 -2.66 -22.23
C GLU A 51 -3.39 -3.89 -21.64
N SER A 52 -2.22 -4.23 -22.15
CA SER A 52 -1.40 -5.32 -21.64
C SER A 52 0.02 -4.82 -21.43
N LEU A 53 0.61 -5.22 -20.33
CA LEU A 53 1.99 -4.90 -19.98
C LEU A 53 2.69 -6.17 -19.53
N VAL A 54 3.89 -6.41 -20.06
CA VAL A 54 4.80 -7.45 -19.58
C VAL A 54 6.12 -6.78 -19.29
N LEU A 55 6.59 -6.90 -18.04
CA LEU A 55 7.83 -6.28 -17.59
C LEU A 55 8.73 -7.32 -16.93
N PRO A 56 9.94 -7.54 -17.46
CA PRO A 56 10.99 -8.17 -16.69
C PRO A 56 11.50 -7.17 -15.64
N TYR A 57 11.93 -7.68 -14.50
CA TYR A 57 12.46 -6.87 -13.42
C TYR A 57 13.57 -7.60 -12.67
N ALA A 58 14.44 -6.82 -12.02
CA ALA A 58 15.44 -7.31 -11.09
C ALA A 58 15.62 -6.29 -9.97
N PHE A 59 15.84 -6.78 -8.76
CA PHE A 59 16.19 -5.94 -7.61
C PHE A 59 17.07 -6.72 -6.65
N SER A 60 17.68 -6.01 -5.69
CA SER A 60 18.47 -6.61 -4.63
C SER A 60 18.16 -5.89 -3.32
N THR A 61 17.94 -6.66 -2.27
CA THR A 61 17.80 -6.17 -0.89
C THR A 61 18.61 -7.06 0.07
N ASP A 62 18.90 -6.53 1.24
CA ASP A 62 19.63 -7.28 2.28
C ASP A 62 18.85 -8.53 2.75
N ASP A 63 17.52 -8.48 2.71
CA ASP A 63 16.65 -9.55 3.19
C ASP A 63 16.37 -10.63 2.12
N LEU A 64 16.40 -10.25 0.83
CA LEU A 64 15.94 -11.11 -0.28
C LEU A 64 17.08 -11.53 -1.20
N GLY A 65 18.25 -10.90 -1.08
CA GLY A 65 19.33 -11.05 -2.06
C GLY A 65 18.96 -10.45 -3.41
N THR A 66 19.59 -10.90 -4.48
CA THR A 66 19.27 -10.47 -5.85
C THR A 66 18.18 -11.35 -6.43
N VAL A 67 17.10 -10.75 -6.84
CA VAL A 67 15.91 -11.39 -7.39
C VAL A 67 15.65 -10.91 -8.82
N ILE A 68 15.32 -11.83 -9.70
CA ILE A 68 14.89 -11.57 -11.08
C ILE A 68 13.46 -12.11 -11.26
N GLY A 69 12.63 -11.41 -12.00
CA GLY A 69 11.28 -11.87 -12.26
C GLY A 69 10.64 -11.28 -13.50
N VAL A 70 9.42 -11.73 -13.77
CA VAL A 70 8.57 -11.22 -14.84
C VAL A 70 7.18 -11.00 -14.26
N GLY A 71 6.66 -9.78 -14.43
CA GLY A 71 5.28 -9.42 -14.15
C GLY A 71 4.51 -9.19 -15.44
N ALA A 72 3.25 -9.60 -15.46
CA ALA A 72 2.35 -9.36 -16.57
C ALA A 72 0.99 -8.91 -16.05
N MET A 73 0.35 -7.99 -16.77
CA MET A 73 -1.04 -7.60 -16.52
C MET A 73 -1.77 -7.33 -17.82
N ALA A 74 -3.09 -7.50 -17.79
CA ALA A 74 -3.95 -7.14 -18.89
C ALA A 74 -5.30 -6.64 -18.38
N THR A 75 -5.75 -5.50 -18.90
CA THR A 75 -7.04 -4.90 -18.58
C THR A 75 -7.97 -4.98 -19.78
N GLY A 76 -9.25 -5.17 -19.54
CA GLY A 76 -10.27 -5.17 -20.59
C GLY A 76 -10.36 -6.47 -21.40
N LEU A 77 -9.83 -7.60 -20.89
CA LEU A 77 -9.86 -8.88 -21.61
C LEU A 77 -11.27 -9.47 -21.76
N TYR A 78 -12.07 -9.45 -20.70
CA TYR A 78 -13.42 -9.99 -20.66
C TYR A 78 -14.45 -8.91 -20.37
N GLN A 79 -14.17 -8.06 -19.38
CA GLN A 79 -14.96 -6.87 -19.05
C GLN A 79 -14.03 -5.65 -19.12
N LYS A 80 -14.52 -4.51 -19.59
CA LYS A 80 -13.70 -3.29 -19.81
C LYS A 80 -12.92 -2.85 -18.57
N GLN A 81 -13.50 -2.99 -17.39
CA GLN A 81 -12.89 -2.61 -16.11
C GLN A 81 -12.06 -3.73 -15.46
N MET A 82 -12.19 -4.97 -15.92
CA MET A 82 -11.51 -6.11 -15.31
C MET A 82 -10.02 -6.11 -15.66
N THR A 83 -9.21 -6.32 -14.65
CA THR A 83 -7.76 -6.49 -14.81
C THR A 83 -7.34 -7.84 -14.25
N ILE A 84 -6.52 -8.56 -14.99
CA ILE A 84 -5.82 -9.75 -14.49
C ILE A 84 -4.34 -9.48 -14.48
N GLY A 85 -3.65 -10.03 -13.49
CA GLY A 85 -2.21 -9.88 -13.34
C GLY A 85 -1.57 -11.13 -12.77
N GLY A 86 -0.27 -11.24 -12.98
CA GLY A 86 0.52 -12.30 -12.39
C GLY A 86 2.00 -11.96 -12.40
N THR A 87 2.74 -12.60 -11.54
CA THR A 87 4.19 -12.46 -11.44
C THR A 87 4.84 -13.77 -11.05
N VAL A 88 6.05 -13.97 -11.52
CA VAL A 88 6.94 -15.05 -11.07
C VAL A 88 8.32 -14.47 -10.88
N TYR A 89 8.99 -14.87 -9.81
CA TYR A 89 10.31 -14.39 -9.48
C TYR A 89 11.17 -15.44 -8.80
N GLY A 90 12.50 -15.28 -8.90
CA GLY A 90 13.48 -16.12 -8.22
C GLY A 90 14.86 -15.52 -8.26
N GLY A 91 15.72 -15.98 -7.34
CA GLY A 91 17.13 -15.57 -7.25
C GLY A 91 17.73 -15.99 -5.90
N GLY A 92 18.87 -16.69 -5.93
CA GLY A 92 19.40 -17.30 -4.72
C GLY A 92 18.37 -18.26 -4.10
N ASP A 93 18.10 -18.07 -2.81
CA ASP A 93 17.09 -18.85 -2.06
C ASP A 93 15.70 -18.21 -2.06
N THR A 94 15.53 -17.07 -2.71
CA THR A 94 14.24 -16.41 -2.87
C THR A 94 13.51 -16.91 -4.12
N LYS A 95 12.25 -17.31 -3.98
CA LYS A 95 11.37 -17.64 -5.10
C LYS A 95 9.92 -17.41 -4.74
N GLY A 96 9.10 -17.11 -5.75
CA GLY A 96 7.68 -16.95 -5.54
C GLY A 96 6.89 -16.65 -6.79
N PHE A 97 5.58 -16.66 -6.64
CA PHE A 97 4.65 -16.27 -7.67
C PHE A 97 3.39 -15.63 -7.08
N GLY A 98 2.70 -14.87 -7.90
CA GLY A 98 1.44 -14.25 -7.54
C GLY A 98 0.47 -14.17 -8.69
N LEU A 99 -0.81 -14.20 -8.37
CA LEU A 99 -1.92 -14.04 -9.31
C LEU A 99 -2.93 -13.06 -8.75
N SER A 100 -3.56 -12.29 -9.63
CA SER A 100 -4.56 -11.31 -9.25
C SER A 100 -5.65 -11.18 -10.31
N LEU A 101 -6.86 -10.92 -9.83
CA LEU A 101 -8.04 -10.54 -10.60
C LEU A 101 -8.65 -9.32 -9.89
N TRP A 102 -8.85 -8.23 -10.61
CA TRP A 102 -9.45 -7.02 -10.06
C TRP A 102 -10.68 -6.60 -10.87
N ASN A 103 -11.68 -6.09 -10.13
CA ASN A 103 -12.87 -5.43 -10.68
C ASN A 103 -13.70 -6.30 -11.63
N TYR A 104 -13.76 -7.60 -11.38
CA TYR A 104 -14.72 -8.46 -12.06
C TYR A 104 -16.14 -8.13 -11.58
N ARG A 105 -16.99 -7.67 -12.49
CA ARG A 105 -18.38 -7.35 -12.21
C ARG A 105 -19.21 -8.65 -12.19
N ILE A 106 -19.87 -8.93 -11.07
CA ILE A 106 -20.64 -10.16 -10.83
C ILE A 106 -22.15 -9.92 -10.88
N LEU A 107 -22.90 -10.99 -10.99
CA LEU A 107 -24.38 -11.05 -10.87
C LEU A 107 -25.12 -10.12 -11.86
N ASP A 108 -24.56 -9.87 -13.05
CA ASP A 108 -25.09 -8.91 -14.02
C ASP A 108 -25.40 -7.51 -13.43
N SER A 109 -24.88 -7.27 -12.23
CA SER A 109 -25.00 -6.01 -11.53
C SER A 109 -23.94 -5.02 -11.99
N GLU A 110 -24.34 -3.78 -12.25
CA GLU A 110 -23.38 -2.72 -12.53
C GLU A 110 -22.64 -2.21 -11.29
N ARG A 111 -22.99 -2.70 -10.09
CA ARG A 111 -22.55 -2.16 -8.80
C ARG A 111 -21.75 -3.12 -7.94
N PHE A 112 -21.79 -4.44 -8.23
CA PHE A 112 -21.02 -5.45 -7.50
C PHE A 112 -19.76 -5.81 -8.24
N PHE A 113 -18.64 -5.70 -7.55
CA PHE A 113 -17.31 -6.00 -8.08
C PHE A 113 -16.62 -7.01 -7.16
N PHE A 114 -15.94 -7.95 -7.79
CA PHE A 114 -15.13 -8.95 -7.13
C PHE A 114 -13.66 -8.74 -7.50
N SER A 115 -12.80 -8.85 -6.50
CA SER A 115 -11.35 -8.86 -6.70
C SER A 115 -10.74 -9.98 -5.87
N ALA A 116 -9.68 -10.59 -6.37
CA ALA A 116 -8.93 -11.62 -5.68
C ALA A 116 -7.45 -11.50 -5.97
N ILE A 117 -6.62 -11.80 -4.98
CA ILE A 117 -5.17 -11.87 -5.12
C ILE A 117 -4.64 -13.01 -4.27
N ALA A 118 -3.64 -13.72 -4.79
CA ALA A 118 -2.90 -14.74 -4.06
C ALA A 118 -1.42 -14.63 -4.35
N MET A 119 -0.60 -14.81 -3.32
CA MET A 119 0.85 -14.76 -3.37
C MET A 119 1.42 -15.93 -2.59
N MET A 120 2.49 -16.52 -3.12
CA MET A 120 3.28 -17.54 -2.44
C MET A 120 4.75 -17.23 -2.63
N GLY A 121 5.53 -17.34 -1.55
CA GLY A 121 6.97 -17.07 -1.62
C GLY A 121 7.76 -17.73 -0.52
N GLU A 122 8.99 -18.10 -0.85
CA GLU A 122 10.04 -18.55 0.06
C GLU A 122 11.16 -17.54 0.07
N PHE A 123 11.71 -17.27 1.26
CA PHE A 123 12.67 -16.20 1.49
C PHE A 123 13.80 -16.69 2.39
N PRO A 124 15.08 -16.30 2.11
CA PRO A 124 16.23 -16.69 2.94
C PRO A 124 16.22 -15.98 4.29
N LEU A 125 15.72 -14.75 4.34
CA LEU A 125 15.77 -13.89 5.51
C LEU A 125 14.45 -13.14 5.70
N LEU A 126 13.52 -13.72 6.47
CA LEU A 126 12.34 -13.01 6.95
C LEU A 126 12.63 -12.40 8.32
N ARG A 127 12.16 -11.18 8.56
CA ARG A 127 12.23 -10.50 9.86
C ARG A 127 10.86 -10.34 10.48
N ALA A 128 10.78 -10.56 11.79
CA ALA A 128 9.60 -10.28 12.58
C ALA A 128 9.98 -9.59 13.89
N TYR A 129 9.39 -8.46 14.17
CA TYR A 129 9.47 -7.76 15.46
C TYR A 129 8.46 -8.36 16.44
N SER A 130 8.67 -9.60 16.83
CA SER A 130 7.82 -10.39 17.71
C SER A 130 8.70 -11.35 18.51
N PRO A 131 8.38 -11.64 19.77
CA PRO A 131 9.05 -12.70 20.51
C PRO A 131 8.78 -14.06 19.87
N LEU A 132 9.70 -15.00 20.04
CA LEU A 132 9.46 -16.42 19.71
C LEU A 132 8.35 -17.00 20.62
N PRO A 133 7.56 -17.99 20.14
CA PRO A 133 6.60 -18.67 20.98
C PRO A 133 7.30 -19.32 22.18
N GLY A 134 6.86 -18.95 23.36
CA GLY A 134 7.45 -19.43 24.61
C GLY A 134 8.57 -18.54 25.16
N ASP A 135 9.08 -17.59 24.38
CA ASP A 135 9.95 -16.54 24.92
C ASP A 135 9.11 -15.52 25.67
N VAL A 136 9.52 -15.31 26.90
CA VAL A 136 8.93 -14.27 27.70
C VAL A 136 9.42 -12.94 27.19
N SER A 137 8.51 -12.12 26.73
CA SER A 137 8.84 -10.84 26.14
C SER A 137 9.61 -9.96 27.12
N ALA A 138 10.83 -9.60 26.73
CA ALA A 138 11.60 -8.57 27.44
C ALA A 138 10.79 -7.26 27.51
N THR A 139 10.98 -6.47 28.54
CA THR A 139 10.36 -5.14 28.63
C THR A 139 11.41 -4.10 28.22
N PRO A 140 11.17 -3.26 27.17
CA PRO A 140 9.94 -3.17 26.36
C PRO A 140 9.78 -4.32 25.36
N ARG A 141 8.53 -4.71 25.06
CA ARG A 141 8.18 -5.81 24.14
C ARG A 141 8.69 -5.51 22.71
N ALA A 142 9.28 -6.52 22.06
CA ALA A 142 9.69 -6.44 20.66
C ALA A 142 8.53 -5.92 19.76
N GLY A 143 8.82 -4.95 18.92
CA GLY A 143 7.82 -4.28 18.10
C GLY A 143 7.00 -3.20 18.80
N SER A 144 7.09 -3.03 20.13
CA SER A 144 6.46 -1.88 20.80
C SER A 144 7.13 -0.56 20.39
N ASN A 145 6.47 0.56 20.68
CA ASN A 145 7.01 1.89 20.32
C ASN A 145 8.41 2.15 20.86
N ASP A 146 8.74 1.62 22.04
CA ASP A 146 9.99 1.89 22.74
C ASP A 146 10.99 0.72 22.66
N SER A 147 10.68 -0.33 21.86
CA SER A 147 11.55 -1.47 21.64
C SER A 147 12.81 -1.09 20.87
N SER A 148 13.89 -1.86 21.08
CA SER A 148 15.12 -1.71 20.32
C SER A 148 14.91 -2.03 18.85
N PHE A 149 15.61 -1.32 17.98
CA PHE A 149 15.71 -1.57 16.55
C PHE A 149 16.24 -2.98 16.23
N ASP A 150 17.02 -3.58 17.13
CA ASP A 150 17.62 -4.91 16.97
C ASP A 150 16.76 -6.03 17.58
N ASP A 151 15.63 -5.72 18.22
CA ASP A 151 14.71 -6.70 18.79
C ASP A 151 13.84 -7.35 17.69
N PHE A 152 14.42 -8.21 16.88
CA PHE A 152 13.70 -8.95 15.85
C PHE A 152 14.24 -10.38 15.70
N ILE A 153 13.34 -11.27 15.28
CA ILE A 153 13.70 -12.60 14.80
C ILE A 153 14.05 -12.51 13.32
N GLN A 154 15.14 -13.13 12.92
CA GLN A 154 15.53 -13.25 11.52
C GLN A 154 15.74 -14.73 11.18
N ALA A 155 14.97 -15.23 10.22
CA ALA A 155 15.03 -16.64 9.84
C ALA A 155 14.64 -16.82 8.36
N SER A 156 15.05 -17.94 7.78
CA SER A 156 14.48 -18.39 6.51
C SER A 156 13.02 -18.77 6.69
N GLY A 157 12.20 -18.61 5.65
CA GLY A 157 10.81 -18.97 5.79
C GLY A 157 9.97 -18.78 4.56
N SER A 158 8.68 -18.96 4.72
CA SER A 158 7.68 -18.76 3.69
C SER A 158 6.63 -17.74 4.12
N SER A 159 6.11 -17.01 3.14
CA SER A 159 4.97 -16.10 3.32
C SER A 159 3.98 -16.36 2.20
N ASN A 160 2.83 -16.92 2.55
CA ASN A 160 1.76 -17.28 1.63
C ASN A 160 0.50 -16.56 2.07
N TRP A 161 -0.16 -15.88 1.16
CA TRP A 161 -1.39 -15.18 1.48
C TRP A 161 -2.33 -15.08 0.30
N TRP A 162 -3.60 -14.96 0.60
CA TRP A 162 -4.63 -14.63 -0.37
C TRP A 162 -5.67 -13.70 0.26
N GLU A 163 -6.33 -12.95 -0.59
CA GLU A 163 -7.53 -12.20 -0.20
C GLU A 163 -8.56 -12.22 -1.32
N VAL A 164 -9.81 -12.17 -0.93
CA VAL A 164 -10.95 -11.90 -1.81
C VAL A 164 -11.69 -10.69 -1.28
N LYS A 165 -12.17 -9.87 -2.19
CA LYS A 165 -12.85 -8.62 -1.88
C LYS A 165 -14.13 -8.51 -2.72
N LEU A 166 -15.24 -8.20 -2.05
CA LEU A 166 -16.50 -7.81 -2.65
C LEU A 166 -16.71 -6.32 -2.38
N GLU A 167 -17.02 -5.56 -3.41
CA GLU A 167 -17.24 -4.13 -3.36
C GLU A 167 -18.61 -3.81 -3.94
N TYR A 168 -19.43 -3.07 -3.21
CA TYR A 168 -20.73 -2.61 -3.66
C TYR A 168 -20.77 -1.09 -3.71
N VAL A 169 -20.90 -0.54 -4.91
CA VAL A 169 -21.01 0.91 -5.13
C VAL A 169 -22.43 1.34 -4.82
N LEU A 170 -22.58 2.15 -3.77
CA LEU A 170 -23.87 2.62 -3.28
C LEU A 170 -24.55 3.57 -4.29
N PRO A 171 -25.88 3.47 -4.46
CA PRO A 171 -26.63 4.19 -5.51
C PRO A 171 -26.97 5.64 -5.13
N TRP A 172 -26.01 6.39 -4.62
CA TRP A 172 -26.14 7.80 -4.30
C TRP A 172 -24.89 8.60 -4.64
N GLY A 173 -24.87 9.90 -4.32
CA GLY A 173 -23.77 10.77 -4.68
C GLY A 173 -23.56 10.84 -6.19
N SER A 174 -22.31 10.86 -6.61
CA SER A 174 -21.94 10.83 -8.03
C SER A 174 -22.25 9.49 -8.70
N ALA A 175 -22.40 8.42 -7.91
CA ALA A 175 -22.69 7.08 -8.39
C ALA A 175 -24.22 6.79 -8.55
N GLN A 176 -25.09 7.79 -8.42
CA GLN A 176 -26.55 7.61 -8.51
C GLN A 176 -26.98 7.00 -9.83
N LYS A 177 -26.45 7.48 -10.95
CA LYS A 177 -26.83 7.04 -12.30
C LYS A 177 -25.94 5.92 -12.85
N GLN A 178 -24.66 5.94 -12.53
CA GLN A 178 -23.66 4.95 -12.98
C GLN A 178 -22.67 4.66 -11.87
N SER A 179 -22.29 3.42 -11.72
CA SER A 179 -21.39 2.97 -10.63
C SER A 179 -19.95 3.40 -10.83
N MET A 180 -19.56 3.70 -12.06
CA MET A 180 -18.20 4.04 -12.43
C MET A 180 -18.12 5.42 -13.08
N ALA A 181 -17.18 6.25 -12.69
CA ALA A 181 -16.88 7.52 -13.32
C ALA A 181 -15.99 7.34 -14.56
N SER A 182 -16.02 8.22 -15.51
CA SER A 182 -15.07 8.30 -16.61
C SER A 182 -14.36 9.66 -16.55
N TYR A 183 -13.09 9.67 -16.91
CA TYR A 183 -12.25 10.85 -16.85
C TYR A 183 -11.66 11.14 -18.23
N GLN A 184 -11.56 12.42 -18.58
CA GLN A 184 -10.82 12.85 -19.76
C GLN A 184 -9.43 13.28 -19.35
N LEU A 185 -8.41 12.64 -19.92
CA LEU A 185 -7.02 12.85 -19.55
C LEU A 185 -6.19 13.35 -20.74
N GLN A 186 -5.28 14.24 -20.46
CA GLN A 186 -4.22 14.64 -21.37
C GLN A 186 -2.86 14.49 -20.67
N GLY A 187 -1.99 13.63 -21.20
CA GLY A 187 -0.71 13.32 -20.58
C GLY A 187 -0.87 12.83 -19.14
N GLY A 188 -1.89 11.99 -18.88
CA GLY A 188 -2.18 11.41 -17.57
C GLY A 188 -2.73 12.36 -16.51
N LEU A 189 -3.09 13.61 -16.88
CA LEU A 189 -3.73 14.59 -16.01
C LEU A 189 -5.14 14.92 -16.51
N LEU A 190 -6.05 15.30 -15.62
CA LEU A 190 -7.38 15.75 -15.97
C LEU A 190 -7.33 16.99 -16.88
N ILE A 191 -8.17 17.00 -17.92
CA ILE A 191 -8.30 18.15 -18.84
C ILE A 191 -9.18 19.23 -18.23
N ASP A 192 -10.26 18.80 -17.55
CA ASP A 192 -11.23 19.71 -16.97
C ASP A 192 -10.85 20.09 -15.54
N ASP A 193 -10.97 21.37 -15.20
CA ASP A 193 -10.96 21.85 -13.82
C ASP A 193 -12.22 21.33 -13.12
N VAL A 194 -12.10 20.17 -12.50
CA VAL A 194 -13.19 19.65 -11.68
C VAL A 194 -13.32 20.54 -10.45
N GLN A 195 -14.36 21.35 -10.39
CA GLN A 195 -14.64 22.14 -9.20
C GLN A 195 -14.74 21.22 -7.99
N GLN A 196 -14.05 21.59 -6.91
CA GLN A 196 -14.10 20.85 -5.65
C GLN A 196 -15.56 20.68 -5.23
N ALA A 197 -16.04 19.45 -5.23
CA ALA A 197 -17.40 19.15 -4.78
C ALA A 197 -17.48 19.31 -3.25
N ASP A 198 -18.59 19.88 -2.78
CA ASP A 198 -18.89 19.92 -1.35
C ASP A 198 -18.86 18.50 -0.74
N TRP A 199 -18.37 18.39 0.48
CA TRP A 199 -18.41 17.14 1.21
C TRP A 199 -19.83 16.77 1.59
N ASN A 200 -20.46 15.91 0.81
CA ASN A 200 -21.80 15.37 1.06
C ASN A 200 -21.96 14.01 0.36
N PRO A 201 -21.85 12.89 1.09
CA PRO A 201 -21.91 11.54 0.51
C PRO A 201 -23.16 11.26 -0.32
N PHE A 202 -24.27 11.90 -0.01
CA PHE A 202 -25.54 11.70 -0.73
C PHE A 202 -25.66 12.51 -2.02
N LYS A 203 -24.81 13.53 -2.22
CA LYS A 203 -24.85 14.42 -3.39
C LYS A 203 -23.62 14.32 -4.27
N THR A 204 -22.46 14.09 -3.68
CA THR A 204 -21.15 14.13 -4.34
C THR A 204 -20.33 12.91 -3.98
N GLY A 205 -19.28 12.64 -4.76
CA GLY A 205 -18.38 11.53 -4.50
C GLY A 205 -19.04 10.14 -4.67
N THR A 206 -18.29 9.13 -4.37
CA THR A 206 -18.69 7.72 -4.46
C THR A 206 -18.55 7.05 -3.10
N SER A 207 -19.59 6.35 -2.66
CA SER A 207 -19.57 5.55 -1.44
C SER A 207 -19.57 4.07 -1.80
N ILE A 208 -18.68 3.29 -1.18
CA ILE A 208 -18.46 1.88 -1.49
C ILE A 208 -18.48 1.07 -0.19
N LEU A 209 -19.35 0.07 -0.11
CA LEU A 209 -19.28 -0.97 0.91
C LEU A 209 -18.28 -2.02 0.47
N ILE A 210 -17.41 -2.42 1.39
CA ILE A 210 -16.31 -3.35 1.15
C ILE A 210 -16.45 -4.51 2.12
N ALA A 211 -16.44 -5.73 1.60
CA ALA A 211 -16.30 -6.95 2.39
C ALA A 211 -15.06 -7.68 1.89
N ARG A 212 -14.07 -7.87 2.76
CA ARG A 212 -12.81 -8.54 2.46
C ARG A 212 -12.64 -9.77 3.35
N GLN A 213 -12.27 -10.88 2.76
CA GLN A 213 -11.78 -12.06 3.47
C GLN A 213 -10.32 -12.28 3.07
N PHE A 214 -9.49 -12.55 4.05
CA PHE A 214 -8.09 -12.81 3.83
C PHE A 214 -7.55 -13.97 4.68
N ASN A 215 -6.48 -14.54 4.19
CA ASN A 215 -5.64 -15.50 4.89
C ASN A 215 -4.18 -15.12 4.69
N ARG A 216 -3.39 -15.21 5.76
CA ARG A 216 -1.95 -15.07 5.72
C ARG A 216 -1.32 -16.19 6.51
N TYR A 217 -0.47 -16.96 5.87
CA TYR A 217 0.37 -17.96 6.51
C TYR A 217 1.83 -17.51 6.43
N GLN A 218 2.49 -17.48 7.59
CA GLN A 218 3.92 -17.21 7.67
C GLN A 218 4.61 -18.29 8.47
N GLN A 219 5.81 -18.63 8.05
CA GLN A 219 6.66 -19.59 8.69
C GLN A 219 8.08 -19.04 8.72
N TYR A 220 8.70 -19.11 9.89
CA TYR A 220 10.09 -18.74 10.15
C TYR A 220 10.81 -19.99 10.66
N ARG A 221 11.95 -20.33 10.07
CA ARG A 221 12.75 -21.50 10.44
C ARG A 221 14.14 -21.03 10.84
N SER A 222 14.47 -21.11 12.12
CA SER A 222 15.80 -20.86 12.67
C SER A 222 16.41 -22.14 13.23
N GLU A 223 17.69 -22.08 13.62
CA GLU A 223 18.35 -23.18 14.34
C GLU A 223 17.73 -23.43 15.71
N GLU A 224 17.10 -22.42 16.32
CA GLU A 224 16.48 -22.46 17.64
C GLU A 224 15.04 -23.01 17.63
N GLY A 225 14.42 -23.10 16.42
CA GLY A 225 13.07 -23.60 16.27
C GLY A 225 12.31 -23.04 15.08
N GLU A 226 11.05 -23.41 15.00
CA GLU A 226 10.12 -22.98 13.97
C GLU A 226 8.96 -22.18 14.58
N LEU A 227 8.73 -20.98 14.03
CA LEU A 227 7.55 -20.18 14.29
C LEU A 227 6.65 -20.21 13.04
N ALA A 228 5.46 -20.78 13.17
CA ALA A 228 4.50 -20.79 12.08
C ALA A 228 3.10 -20.42 12.56
N GLY A 229 2.37 -19.70 11.73
CA GLY A 229 1.00 -19.34 12.04
C GLY A 229 0.20 -18.90 10.84
N ALA A 230 -1.10 -19.16 10.89
CA ALA A 230 -2.07 -18.66 9.95
C ALA A 230 -2.97 -17.60 10.60
N VAL A 231 -3.17 -16.52 9.89
CA VAL A 231 -4.07 -15.44 10.27
C VAL A 231 -5.21 -15.38 9.28
N HIS A 232 -6.43 -15.52 9.79
CA HIS A 232 -7.66 -15.36 9.01
C HIS A 232 -8.43 -14.14 9.49
N GLY A 233 -9.10 -13.46 8.58
CA GLY A 233 -9.94 -12.33 8.95
C GLY A 233 -11.03 -12.04 7.94
N LEU A 234 -12.10 -11.47 8.47
CA LEU A 234 -13.13 -10.76 7.72
C LEU A 234 -13.03 -9.28 8.05
N GLU A 235 -13.13 -8.44 7.03
CA GLU A 235 -13.21 -7.00 7.14
C GLU A 235 -14.48 -6.50 6.48
N LEU A 236 -15.18 -5.61 7.18
CA LEU A 236 -16.30 -4.84 6.65
C LEU A 236 -15.93 -3.36 6.71
N GLY A 237 -15.96 -2.70 5.57
CA GLY A 237 -15.56 -1.31 5.44
C GLY A 237 -16.56 -0.48 4.67
N LEU A 238 -16.52 0.83 4.92
CA LEU A 238 -17.22 1.86 4.16
C LEU A 238 -16.22 2.92 3.73
N LEU A 239 -16.09 3.08 2.43
CA LEU A 239 -15.32 4.15 1.80
C LEU A 239 -16.26 5.23 1.27
N TYR A 240 -15.93 6.48 1.54
CA TYR A 240 -16.44 7.64 0.82
C TYR A 240 -15.27 8.37 0.16
N ASP A 241 -15.42 8.70 -1.11
CA ASP A 241 -14.38 9.34 -1.91
C ASP A 241 -14.97 10.38 -2.87
N ASN A 242 -14.58 11.63 -2.71
CA ASN A 242 -14.91 12.73 -3.61
C ASN A 242 -13.67 13.36 -4.25
N THR A 243 -12.57 12.60 -4.36
CA THR A 243 -11.39 13.06 -5.08
C THR A 243 -11.68 13.24 -6.57
N ASP A 244 -11.00 14.20 -7.18
CA ASP A 244 -11.13 14.52 -8.60
C ASP A 244 -10.65 13.38 -9.51
N PHE A 245 -9.51 12.76 -9.19
CA PHE A 245 -8.93 11.66 -9.98
C PHE A 245 -8.19 10.65 -9.08
N PRO A 246 -8.66 9.41 -8.96
CA PRO A 246 -8.13 8.44 -7.99
C PRO A 246 -6.65 8.10 -8.14
N VAL A 247 -6.12 8.09 -9.38
CA VAL A 247 -4.71 7.73 -9.65
C VAL A 247 -3.73 8.81 -9.20
N ASN A 248 -4.14 10.08 -9.33
CA ASN A 248 -3.35 11.24 -8.91
C ASN A 248 -4.28 12.34 -8.38
N PRO A 249 -4.84 12.18 -7.17
CA PRO A 249 -5.79 13.14 -6.61
C PRO A 249 -5.14 14.50 -6.41
N SER A 250 -5.78 15.54 -6.94
CA SER A 250 -5.33 16.92 -6.75
C SER A 250 -6.27 17.74 -5.86
N GLN A 251 -7.51 17.32 -5.76
CA GLN A 251 -8.54 17.94 -4.95
C GLN A 251 -9.48 16.88 -4.35
N GLY A 252 -10.27 17.28 -3.36
CA GLY A 252 -11.23 16.40 -2.72
C GLY A 252 -10.67 15.69 -1.49
N SER A 253 -11.32 14.62 -1.11
CA SER A 253 -10.98 13.85 0.10
C SER A 253 -11.46 12.41 -0.01
N SER A 254 -10.84 11.54 0.77
CA SER A 254 -11.22 10.13 0.91
C SER A 254 -11.31 9.79 2.39
N GLN A 255 -12.36 9.11 2.82
CA GLN A 255 -12.55 8.64 4.18
C GLN A 255 -12.90 7.15 4.15
N TYR A 256 -12.24 6.39 5.00
CA TYR A 256 -12.48 4.97 5.16
C TYR A 256 -12.66 4.62 6.63
N ILE A 257 -13.65 3.80 6.93
CA ILE A 257 -13.82 3.18 8.24
C ILE A 257 -14.00 1.68 8.04
N ALA A 258 -13.31 0.87 8.82
CA ALA A 258 -13.43 -0.57 8.76
C ALA A 258 -13.40 -1.22 10.13
N PHE A 259 -14.02 -2.40 10.17
CA PHE A 259 -13.97 -3.35 11.27
C PHE A 259 -13.51 -4.70 10.74
N SER A 260 -12.39 -5.18 11.26
CA SER A 260 -11.83 -6.48 10.96
C SER A 260 -11.95 -7.40 12.17
N TYR A 261 -12.21 -8.66 11.95
CA TYR A 261 -12.26 -9.65 13.02
C TYR A 261 -11.95 -11.05 12.51
N ASN A 262 -11.52 -11.91 13.43
CA ASN A 262 -11.35 -13.33 13.15
C ASN A 262 -12.61 -14.09 13.60
N PRO A 263 -13.37 -14.71 12.67
CA PRO A 263 -14.57 -15.49 12.99
C PRO A 263 -14.27 -16.89 13.53
N GLN A 264 -13.00 -17.22 13.78
CA GLN A 264 -12.55 -18.54 14.26
C GLN A 264 -12.89 -19.72 13.34
N TRP A 265 -13.02 -19.48 12.06
CA TRP A 265 -13.11 -20.51 11.04
C TRP A 265 -11.74 -20.78 10.38
N LEU A 266 -11.64 -21.84 9.56
CA LEU A 266 -10.42 -22.17 8.82
C LEU A 266 -9.16 -22.36 9.70
N GLU A 267 -9.28 -23.10 10.80
CA GLU A 267 -8.21 -23.49 11.72
C GLU A 267 -7.58 -22.37 12.58
N SER A 268 -8.08 -21.15 12.49
CA SER A 268 -7.61 -20.06 13.34
C SER A 268 -8.15 -20.19 14.77
N LYS A 269 -7.25 -20.22 15.76
CA LYS A 269 -7.59 -20.45 17.17
C LYS A 269 -7.84 -19.16 17.95
N GLU A 270 -7.24 -18.06 17.54
CA GLU A 270 -7.27 -16.80 18.29
C GLU A 270 -8.41 -15.89 17.82
N ARG A 271 -9.10 -15.29 18.78
CA ARG A 271 -10.08 -14.24 18.50
C ARG A 271 -9.36 -12.91 18.47
N TRP A 272 -9.50 -12.18 17.40
CA TRP A 272 -9.03 -10.81 17.35
C TRP A 272 -10.02 -9.91 16.62
N SER A 273 -9.94 -8.63 16.91
CA SER A 273 -10.69 -7.60 16.21
C SER A 273 -9.88 -6.32 16.11
N PHE A 274 -10.16 -5.54 15.06
CA PHE A 274 -9.49 -4.28 14.81
C PHE A 274 -10.47 -3.30 14.18
N ILE A 275 -10.45 -2.06 14.66
CA ILE A 275 -11.24 -0.95 14.13
C ILE A 275 -10.25 0.07 13.59
N GLU A 276 -10.50 0.59 12.39
CA GLU A 276 -9.67 1.63 11.82
C GLU A 276 -10.48 2.73 11.14
N ILE A 277 -9.90 3.93 11.14
CA ILE A 277 -10.40 5.09 10.41
C ILE A 277 -9.20 5.70 9.68
N GLU A 278 -9.34 5.95 8.39
CA GLU A 278 -8.36 6.63 7.57
C GLU A 278 -9.01 7.79 6.81
N ALA A 279 -8.32 8.92 6.73
CA ALA A 279 -8.79 10.08 6.00
C ALA A 279 -7.66 10.74 5.23
N SER A 280 -7.92 11.07 3.96
CA SER A 280 -7.01 11.83 3.10
C SER A 280 -7.69 13.10 2.61
N LYS A 281 -6.88 14.16 2.42
CA LYS A 281 -7.34 15.44 1.84
C LYS A 281 -6.27 15.96 0.89
N TYR A 282 -6.73 16.52 -0.23
CA TYR A 282 -5.87 17.03 -1.29
C TYR A 282 -6.22 18.50 -1.58
N PHE A 283 -5.18 19.33 -1.77
CA PHE A 283 -5.28 20.75 -2.04
C PHE A 283 -4.42 21.09 -3.27
N SER A 284 -5.07 21.46 -4.36
CA SER A 284 -4.39 21.95 -5.55
C SER A 284 -3.88 23.36 -5.31
N LEU A 285 -2.60 23.58 -5.61
CA LEU A 285 -1.95 24.90 -5.60
C LEU A 285 -1.80 25.48 -7.00
N GLY A 286 -2.32 24.76 -8.03
CA GLY A 286 -2.24 25.17 -9.43
C GLY A 286 -0.89 24.87 -10.09
N ALA A 287 -0.74 25.32 -11.33
CA ALA A 287 0.47 25.16 -12.14
C ALA A 287 1.48 26.27 -11.86
N THR A 288 2.76 25.98 -12.15
CA THR A 288 3.84 26.95 -12.14
C THR A 288 4.61 26.92 -13.46
N SER A 289 5.64 27.72 -13.65
CA SER A 289 6.43 27.73 -14.89
C SER A 289 7.21 26.43 -15.16
N PHE A 290 7.36 25.54 -14.18
CA PHE A 290 8.13 24.29 -14.27
C PHE A 290 7.35 23.06 -13.83
N ALA A 291 6.12 23.24 -13.34
CA ALA A 291 5.26 22.14 -12.90
C ALA A 291 3.83 22.34 -13.40
N LYS A 292 3.29 21.32 -14.04
CA LYS A 292 1.89 21.27 -14.50
C LYS A 292 0.89 21.25 -13.35
N GLN A 293 1.31 20.71 -12.21
CA GLN A 293 0.45 20.54 -11.05
C GLN A 293 1.29 20.57 -9.76
N ASN A 294 0.80 21.28 -8.76
CA ASN A 294 1.35 21.30 -7.41
C ASN A 294 0.23 20.97 -6.43
N ILE A 295 0.46 20.04 -5.52
CA ILE A 295 -0.56 19.50 -4.61
C ILE A 295 0.03 19.40 -3.20
N ILE A 296 -0.72 19.83 -2.20
CA ILE A 296 -0.53 19.40 -0.82
C ILE A 296 -1.49 18.23 -0.57
N ALA A 297 -0.95 17.08 -0.21
CA ALA A 297 -1.72 15.89 0.15
C ALA A 297 -1.45 15.55 1.62
N VAL A 298 -2.50 15.32 2.39
CA VAL A 298 -2.40 14.92 3.79
C VAL A 298 -3.21 13.66 4.03
N ASN A 299 -2.70 12.79 4.90
CA ASN A 299 -3.40 11.58 5.33
C ASN A 299 -3.25 11.42 6.83
N ALA A 300 -4.28 10.88 7.47
CA ALA A 300 -4.27 10.48 8.87
C ALA A 300 -4.94 9.12 9.02
N TRP A 301 -4.38 8.27 9.88
CA TRP A 301 -4.87 6.95 10.20
C TRP A 301 -4.88 6.71 11.70
N LEU A 302 -5.96 6.13 12.18
CA LEU A 302 -6.18 5.76 13.56
C LEU A 302 -6.70 4.33 13.61
N GLY A 303 -6.12 3.50 14.46
CA GLY A 303 -6.53 2.11 14.62
C GLY A 303 -6.51 1.64 16.06
N TYR A 304 -7.37 0.68 16.37
CA TYR A 304 -7.51 0.12 17.73
C TYR A 304 -7.98 -1.33 17.67
N SER A 305 -7.33 -2.18 18.48
CA SER A 305 -7.71 -3.59 18.67
C SER A 305 -8.43 -3.77 20.02
N PRO A 306 -9.77 -3.77 20.05
CA PRO A 306 -10.53 -3.88 21.31
C PRO A 306 -10.38 -5.24 21.97
N SER A 307 -10.07 -6.28 21.22
CA SER A 307 -9.86 -7.63 21.72
C SER A 307 -8.52 -7.86 22.40
N TRP A 308 -7.54 -6.99 22.13
CA TRP A 308 -6.17 -7.12 22.62
C TRP A 308 -6.11 -7.12 24.14
N GLN A 309 -5.57 -8.19 24.72
CA GLN A 309 -5.36 -8.33 26.14
C GLN A 309 -3.86 -8.44 26.41
N ASP A 310 -3.40 -7.66 27.37
CA ASP A 310 -2.06 -7.68 27.89
C ASP A 310 -2.14 -8.06 29.37
N THR A 311 -1.61 -9.22 29.72
CA THR A 311 -1.59 -9.77 31.07
C THR A 311 -0.16 -10.02 31.49
N LEU A 312 0.12 -9.99 32.78
CA LEU A 312 1.42 -10.36 33.31
C LEU A 312 1.37 -11.83 33.76
N ASP A 313 2.44 -12.58 33.50
CA ASP A 313 2.63 -13.89 34.10
C ASP A 313 3.10 -13.76 35.54
N ASP A 314 3.27 -14.90 36.23
CA ASP A 314 3.74 -14.94 37.64
C ASP A 314 5.15 -14.37 37.85
N ALA A 315 5.94 -14.25 36.78
CA ALA A 315 7.28 -13.67 36.77
C ALA A 315 7.28 -12.17 36.40
N GLY A 316 6.12 -11.58 36.07
CA GLY A 316 5.97 -10.19 35.70
C GLY A 316 6.21 -9.90 34.21
N ASN A 317 6.19 -10.91 33.37
CA ASN A 317 6.38 -10.76 31.94
C ASN A 317 5.05 -10.52 31.22
N SER A 318 5.07 -9.70 30.16
CA SER A 318 3.89 -9.40 29.37
C SER A 318 3.49 -10.57 28.48
N LEU A 319 2.27 -11.06 28.65
CA LEU A 319 1.63 -12.05 27.77
C LEU A 319 0.51 -11.36 26.98
N VAL A 320 0.68 -11.34 25.66
CA VAL A 320 -0.31 -10.77 24.74
C VAL A 320 -1.20 -11.87 24.18
N SER A 321 -2.50 -11.66 24.24
CA SER A 321 -3.50 -12.57 23.68
C SER A 321 -4.62 -11.81 22.97
N ASN A 322 -5.34 -12.50 22.08
CA ASN A 322 -6.43 -11.93 21.28
C ASN A 322 -6.04 -10.64 20.52
N ASN A 323 -4.75 -10.48 20.22
CA ASN A 323 -4.20 -9.34 19.51
C ASN A 323 -4.50 -9.44 18.01
N ALA A 324 -4.85 -8.32 17.39
CA ALA A 324 -4.83 -8.23 15.94
C ALA A 324 -3.41 -8.52 15.45
N PRO A 325 -3.24 -9.34 14.41
CA PRO A 325 -1.92 -9.74 13.94
C PRO A 325 -1.14 -8.54 13.40
N PHE A 326 0.18 -8.56 13.53
CA PHE A 326 1.04 -7.45 13.13
C PHE A 326 0.95 -7.06 11.64
N LEU A 327 0.39 -7.92 10.80
CA LEU A 327 0.16 -7.62 9.37
C LEU A 327 -1.21 -6.99 9.07
N GLU A 328 -2.15 -7.00 10.02
CA GLU A 328 -3.53 -6.56 9.81
C GLU A 328 -4.04 -5.63 10.94
N GLY A 329 -3.22 -5.37 11.94
CA GLY A 329 -3.55 -4.54 13.10
C GLY A 329 -2.84 -3.20 13.12
N ALA A 330 -2.68 -2.67 14.32
CA ALA A 330 -2.02 -1.40 14.60
C ALA A 330 -0.51 -1.49 14.38
N THR A 331 -0.06 -1.36 13.13
CA THR A 331 1.34 -1.56 12.73
C THR A 331 1.88 -0.39 11.94
N LEU A 332 3.12 0.01 12.22
CA LEU A 332 3.87 1.06 11.52
C LEU A 332 5.24 0.56 11.10
N GLY A 333 5.79 1.21 10.09
CA GLY A 333 7.06 0.87 9.45
C GLY A 333 6.87 0.16 8.12
N GLY A 334 7.65 0.56 7.13
CA GLY A 334 7.65 -0.01 5.79
C GLY A 334 7.11 0.91 4.72
N MET A 335 6.80 0.37 3.59
CA MET A 335 6.61 1.08 2.33
C MET A 335 5.39 2.03 2.23
N TYR A 336 4.50 2.02 3.20
CA TYR A 336 3.27 2.84 3.16
C TYR A 336 3.18 3.85 4.30
N ARG A 337 3.59 3.48 5.52
CA ARG A 337 3.46 4.31 6.72
C ARG A 337 4.75 4.24 7.52
N LEU A 338 5.34 5.39 7.87
CA LEU A 338 6.67 5.51 8.45
C LEU A 338 7.74 4.84 7.58
N ARG A 339 7.87 5.34 6.34
CA ARG A 339 8.73 4.76 5.30
C ARG A 339 10.23 4.77 5.61
N GLY A 340 10.65 5.54 6.62
CA GLY A 340 12.03 5.55 7.14
C GLY A 340 12.38 4.41 8.08
N TYR A 341 11.43 3.55 8.40
CA TYR A 341 11.59 2.41 9.29
C TYR A 341 11.45 1.09 8.55
N ARG A 342 12.03 0.02 9.08
CA ARG A 342 11.90 -1.33 8.53
C ARG A 342 10.43 -1.78 8.46
N GLN A 343 10.15 -2.73 7.61
CA GLN A 343 8.81 -3.30 7.46
C GLN A 343 8.30 -3.87 8.78
N ASN A 344 7.06 -3.49 9.19
CA ASN A 344 6.41 -3.94 10.42
C ASN A 344 7.23 -3.67 11.70
N ARG A 345 7.98 -2.56 11.73
CA ARG A 345 8.87 -2.22 12.84
C ARG A 345 8.13 -2.05 14.17
N PHE A 346 6.94 -1.48 14.13
CA PHE A 346 6.15 -1.21 15.33
C PHE A 346 4.77 -1.85 15.22
N HIS A 347 4.33 -2.48 16.33
CA HIS A 347 3.02 -3.12 16.42
C HIS A 347 2.52 -3.14 17.86
N ASP A 348 1.29 -2.66 18.08
CA ASP A 348 0.69 -2.63 19.41
C ASP A 348 -0.85 -2.63 19.33
N LYS A 349 -1.53 -2.42 20.46
CA LYS A 349 -2.99 -2.40 20.59
C LYS A 349 -3.66 -1.25 19.84
N ALA A 350 -3.01 -0.09 19.84
CA ALA A 350 -3.53 1.12 19.21
C ALA A 350 -2.46 1.78 18.33
N VAL A 351 -2.89 2.57 17.35
CA VAL A 351 -2.00 3.31 16.46
C VAL A 351 -2.61 4.65 16.09
N ILE A 352 -1.73 5.65 15.97
CA ILE A 352 -2.00 6.91 15.28
C ILE A 352 -0.87 7.18 14.28
N TYR A 353 -1.23 7.68 13.11
CA TYR A 353 -0.29 8.04 12.06
C TYR A 353 -0.81 9.25 11.29
N ALA A 354 0.10 10.09 10.83
CA ALA A 354 -0.20 11.19 9.92
C ALA A 354 0.97 11.43 8.97
N THR A 355 0.66 11.89 7.76
CA THR A 355 1.65 12.30 6.76
C THR A 355 1.19 13.53 6.00
N ALA A 356 2.16 14.31 5.56
CA ALA A 356 1.96 15.41 4.61
C ALA A 356 2.95 15.27 3.46
N GLU A 357 2.45 15.39 2.23
CA GLU A 357 3.24 15.36 1.00
C GLU A 357 3.03 16.63 0.20
N TYR A 358 4.11 17.21 -0.31
CA TYR A 358 4.08 18.18 -1.38
C TYR A 358 4.44 17.49 -2.68
N ARG A 359 3.47 17.36 -3.59
CA ARG A 359 3.57 16.67 -4.87
C ARG A 359 3.69 17.68 -6.00
N MET A 360 4.73 17.58 -6.80
CA MET A 360 5.03 18.48 -7.92
C MET A 360 5.13 17.66 -9.22
N THR A 361 4.12 17.73 -10.08
CA THR A 361 4.13 17.08 -11.39
C THR A 361 4.86 17.96 -12.39
N LEU A 362 6.02 17.48 -12.88
CA LEU A 362 6.91 18.22 -13.74
C LEU A 362 6.32 18.48 -15.13
N ASP A 363 6.62 19.63 -15.70
CA ASP A 363 6.29 19.91 -17.11
C ASP A 363 7.22 19.19 -18.10
N TYR A 364 8.37 18.75 -17.62
CA TYR A 364 9.42 18.13 -18.41
C TYR A 364 9.32 16.61 -18.40
N ASN A 365 9.33 15.97 -19.60
CA ASN A 365 9.47 14.55 -19.78
C ASN A 365 10.86 14.23 -20.36
N PRO A 366 11.82 13.70 -19.55
CA PRO A 366 13.21 13.50 -19.96
C PRO A 366 13.40 12.39 -20.98
N ILE A 367 12.41 11.51 -21.16
CA ILE A 367 12.48 10.36 -22.07
C ILE A 367 11.60 10.49 -23.31
N ALA A 368 10.92 11.64 -23.49
CA ALA A 368 10.02 11.85 -24.64
C ALA A 368 10.68 11.57 -25.99
N ASP A 369 11.94 11.95 -26.15
CA ASP A 369 12.72 11.81 -27.39
C ASP A 369 13.56 10.52 -27.44
N VAL A 370 13.53 9.70 -26.38
CA VAL A 370 14.34 8.47 -26.30
C VAL A 370 13.58 7.31 -26.91
N ARG A 371 13.87 6.95 -28.16
CA ARG A 371 13.10 5.94 -28.93
C ARG A 371 12.93 4.60 -28.24
N TRP A 372 13.97 4.08 -27.59
CA TRP A 372 13.95 2.76 -26.94
C TRP A 372 13.20 2.76 -25.61
N LEU A 373 12.87 3.93 -25.04
CA LEU A 373 12.06 4.07 -23.82
C LEU A 373 10.58 4.36 -24.09
N LYS A 374 10.18 4.53 -25.35
CA LYS A 374 8.78 4.81 -25.71
C LYS A 374 7.82 3.69 -25.31
N PHE A 375 8.29 2.46 -25.13
CA PHE A 375 7.47 1.35 -24.64
C PHE A 375 6.97 1.56 -23.21
N LEU A 376 7.62 2.43 -22.42
CA LEU A 376 7.22 2.76 -21.05
C LEU A 376 5.93 3.58 -21.01
N ASN A 377 5.51 4.23 -22.10
CA ASN A 377 4.34 5.11 -22.15
C ASN A 377 4.30 6.07 -20.95
N LEU A 378 5.41 6.81 -20.74
CA LEU A 378 5.52 7.76 -19.64
C LEU A 378 4.64 8.98 -19.89
N ASP A 379 3.59 9.15 -19.09
CA ASP A 379 2.68 10.29 -19.14
C ASP A 379 3.25 11.50 -18.39
N TRP A 380 3.72 11.30 -17.15
CA TRP A 380 4.32 12.36 -16.33
C TRP A 380 5.32 11.82 -15.30
N LEU A 381 6.18 12.75 -14.85
CA LEU A 381 7.04 12.57 -13.68
C LEU A 381 6.59 13.51 -12.57
N GLN A 382 6.65 13.05 -11.33
CA GLN A 382 6.29 13.82 -10.15
C GLN A 382 7.40 13.69 -9.10
N ALA A 383 7.89 14.84 -8.62
CA ALA A 383 8.75 14.92 -7.46
C ALA A 383 7.90 15.19 -6.22
N VAL A 384 8.22 14.50 -5.13
CA VAL A 384 7.47 14.62 -3.87
C VAL A 384 8.42 14.82 -2.71
N LEU A 385 8.07 15.76 -1.83
CA LEU A 385 8.66 15.91 -0.51
C LEU A 385 7.63 15.47 0.51
N TYR A 386 8.02 14.73 1.54
CA TYR A 386 7.08 14.28 2.56
C TYR A 386 7.68 14.20 3.95
N VAL A 387 6.81 14.30 4.93
CA VAL A 387 7.06 14.05 6.34
C VAL A 387 5.99 13.12 6.87
N GLU A 388 6.41 12.17 7.68
CA GLU A 388 5.54 11.19 8.32
C GLU A 388 5.77 11.18 9.82
N GLY A 389 4.71 10.90 10.57
CA GLY A 389 4.80 10.71 12.01
C GLY A 389 3.73 9.77 12.50
N GLY A 390 4.03 9.04 13.56
CA GLY A 390 3.06 8.13 14.15
C GLY A 390 3.61 7.42 15.38
N ARG A 391 2.70 6.73 16.04
CA ARG A 391 2.99 5.95 17.24
C ARG A 391 2.10 4.72 17.30
N VAL A 392 2.64 3.60 17.75
CA VAL A 392 1.86 2.50 18.30
C VAL A 392 1.81 2.62 19.83
N SER A 393 0.75 2.12 20.45
CA SER A 393 0.52 2.32 21.89
C SER A 393 -0.21 1.11 22.51
N PRO A 394 0.16 0.70 23.74
CA PRO A 394 -0.56 -0.34 24.47
C PRO A 394 -1.96 0.11 24.95
N THR A 395 -2.24 1.40 24.89
CA THR A 395 -3.52 1.97 25.32
C THR A 395 -4.07 2.95 24.28
N PHE A 396 -5.40 2.95 24.14
CA PHE A 396 -6.09 3.96 23.34
C PHE A 396 -6.41 5.18 24.20
N HIS A 397 -5.36 5.89 24.63
CA HIS A 397 -5.47 7.06 25.48
C HIS A 397 -4.73 8.25 24.87
N ARG A 398 -5.30 9.45 25.01
CA ARG A 398 -4.75 10.67 24.41
C ARG A 398 -3.29 10.91 24.78
N ASP A 399 -2.97 10.83 26.09
CA ASP A 399 -1.62 11.17 26.56
C ASP A 399 -0.55 10.20 26.09
N THR A 400 -0.93 8.93 25.81
CA THR A 400 -0.01 7.95 25.21
C THR A 400 0.06 8.07 23.69
N LEU A 401 -1.06 8.24 22.99
CA LEU A 401 -1.08 8.30 21.54
C LEU A 401 -0.37 9.55 20.98
N PHE A 402 -0.35 10.67 21.71
CA PHE A 402 0.26 11.92 21.26
C PHE A 402 1.63 12.21 21.87
N SER A 403 2.25 11.26 22.58
CA SER A 403 3.64 11.36 23.08
C SER A 403 4.59 10.50 22.22
N ASP A 404 5.87 10.80 22.25
CA ASP A 404 6.99 9.99 21.69
C ASP A 404 6.75 9.46 20.28
N TRP A 405 6.29 10.30 19.37
CA TRP A 405 6.07 9.94 17.99
C TRP A 405 7.38 9.56 17.29
N LYS A 406 7.33 8.50 16.56
CA LYS A 406 8.34 8.17 15.54
C LYS A 406 8.08 9.03 14.32
N ALA A 407 9.14 9.54 13.71
CA ALA A 407 9.01 10.43 12.56
C ALA A 407 10.08 10.14 11.52
N ASP A 408 9.75 10.41 10.27
CA ASP A 408 10.67 10.39 9.17
C ASP A 408 10.39 11.50 8.15
N VAL A 409 11.35 11.73 7.28
CA VAL A 409 11.27 12.68 6.18
C VAL A 409 11.89 12.07 4.94
N GLY A 410 11.29 12.33 3.80
CA GLY A 410 11.79 11.75 2.57
C GLY A 410 11.46 12.53 1.30
N VAL A 411 12.03 12.01 0.23
CA VAL A 411 11.76 12.45 -1.14
C VAL A 411 11.30 11.26 -1.96
N SER A 412 10.40 11.49 -2.91
CA SER A 412 9.92 10.46 -3.82
C SER A 412 9.97 10.95 -5.26
N LEU A 413 10.38 10.08 -6.16
CA LEU A 413 10.20 10.25 -7.60
C LEU A 413 9.12 9.30 -8.06
N ARG A 414 8.07 9.85 -8.68
CA ARG A 414 6.92 9.09 -9.18
C ARG A 414 6.77 9.26 -10.67
N ALA A 415 6.34 8.22 -11.35
CA ALA A 415 6.09 8.19 -12.78
C ALA A 415 4.74 7.54 -13.07
N LEU A 416 3.90 8.17 -13.88
CA LEU A 416 2.74 7.50 -14.47
C LEU A 416 3.18 6.84 -15.76
N THR A 417 3.13 5.53 -15.80
CA THR A 417 3.52 4.71 -16.94
C THR A 417 2.44 3.65 -17.19
N ALA A 418 1.95 3.57 -18.44
CA ALA A 418 0.88 2.64 -18.81
C ALA A 418 -0.35 2.66 -17.87
N GLY A 419 -0.72 3.84 -17.35
CA GLY A 419 -1.84 4.00 -16.42
C GLY A 419 -1.55 3.61 -14.95
N ILE A 420 -0.29 3.30 -14.63
CA ILE A 420 0.15 2.86 -13.30
C ILE A 420 1.16 3.87 -12.75
N VAL A 421 0.99 4.29 -11.51
CA VAL A 421 2.00 5.08 -10.81
C VAL A 421 3.08 4.16 -10.28
N VAL A 422 4.31 4.43 -10.65
CA VAL A 422 5.51 3.80 -10.09
C VAL A 422 6.21 4.84 -9.24
N ARG A 423 6.62 4.51 -8.02
CA ARG A 423 7.32 5.43 -7.12
C ARG A 423 8.61 4.85 -6.57
N LEU A 424 9.60 5.71 -6.41
CA LEU A 424 10.86 5.44 -5.74
C LEU A 424 10.99 6.43 -4.58
N ASP A 425 10.93 5.91 -3.36
CA ASP A 425 10.99 6.68 -2.13
C ASP A 425 12.37 6.55 -1.49
N PHE A 426 12.94 7.67 -1.06
CA PHE A 426 14.16 7.74 -0.24
C PHE A 426 13.78 8.43 1.07
N THR A 427 13.92 7.71 2.16
CA THR A 427 13.45 8.18 3.47
C THR A 427 14.54 8.10 4.52
N ARG A 428 14.56 9.05 5.44
CA ARG A 428 15.46 9.10 6.59
C ARG A 428 14.67 9.16 7.88
N SER A 429 15.00 8.26 8.81
CA SER A 429 14.52 8.25 10.20
C SER A 429 15.69 8.30 11.18
N ASN A 430 15.41 8.23 12.46
CA ASN A 430 16.43 8.04 13.51
C ASN A 430 17.04 6.62 13.52
N GLU A 431 16.36 5.62 12.92
CA GLU A 431 16.87 4.25 12.79
C GLU A 431 17.67 4.01 11.50
N GLY A 432 17.73 4.98 10.58
CA GLY A 432 18.52 4.87 9.37
C GLY A 432 17.87 5.46 8.13
N THR A 433 18.31 4.98 6.97
CA THR A 433 17.75 5.34 5.65
C THR A 433 17.11 4.13 5.01
N SER A 434 15.98 4.34 4.35
CA SER A 434 15.26 3.33 3.60
C SER A 434 15.04 3.78 2.16
N THR A 435 15.03 2.82 1.24
CA THR A 435 14.69 3.03 -0.16
C THR A 435 13.61 2.05 -0.56
N TRP A 436 12.48 2.57 -1.06
CA TRP A 436 11.35 1.76 -1.50
C TRP A 436 11.01 2.02 -2.94
N LEU A 437 10.88 0.95 -3.72
CA LEU A 437 10.37 1.02 -5.09
C LEU A 437 9.00 0.33 -5.12
N MET A 438 7.95 1.07 -5.49
CA MET A 438 6.57 0.67 -5.29
C MET A 438 5.68 1.01 -6.48
N VAL A 439 4.51 0.37 -6.51
CA VAL A 439 3.40 0.69 -7.40
C VAL A 439 2.26 1.32 -6.60
N GLY A 440 1.65 2.36 -7.16
CA GLY A 440 0.58 3.12 -6.54
C GLY A 440 1.06 4.30 -5.71
N GLN A 441 0.11 5.16 -5.34
CA GLN A 441 0.31 6.21 -4.35
C GLN A 441 0.30 5.59 -2.95
N PRO A 442 0.92 6.20 -1.92
CA PRO A 442 0.87 5.65 -0.56
C PRO A 442 -0.51 5.78 0.07
N PHE A 443 -1.31 6.80 -0.37
CA PHE A 443 -2.70 7.05 0.04
C PHE A 443 -3.45 7.84 -1.03
#